data_2d2b0efe2fcae2e79327a4b2af406bb5
#
_entry.id   2d2b0efe2fcae2e79327a4b2af406bb5
#
_cell.length_a   1.000
_cell.length_b   1.000
_cell.length_c   1.000
_cell.angle_alpha   90.00
_cell.angle_beta   90.00
_cell.angle_gamma   90.00
#
_symmetry.space_group_name_H-M   'P 1'
#
loop_
_entity.id
_entity.type
_entity.pdbx_description
1 polymer ?
#
loop_
_entity_poly.entity_id
_entity_poly.type
_entity_poly.pdbx_seq_one_letter_code
_entity_poly.pdbx_strand_id
1 'polypeptide(L)'
;MSKIGSGLLEGWWMFFDTFWALVLGFTLSGLIQAFVSRKRMRELLGDHKPRTIARASLFGMVSSSCSYAASALAKSLFARGADFTASMIFMFASTNLVIELGLVIWILIGWQFAAAEFVGGAVMITLLALLIPRLIPARMIDALSQEQDEVEISNQMGEPARATIRDAAGYTIGDFTMLRSELVIGFIVAGLASTLVPTSFWNSLFLTGHGLVSSIENVVIGPFIAFISFVCSVGNVPLAGALWNGGISFGGTISFIFADLIALPLVLIYRKYYGTKLAIRLTLVFWLVMSLSGLITEYLFKLIAATPAANSMSTMTSNNMSENHFGLNFTTTLNFIALAVLILVFWLYKTRSRTDLASGFAKDWVCGMQVEIANAPATYMYEGEKYYFCMPGCMESFATDPKKYLAAVL
;
A
#
# COMPACT_ATOMS: atom_id res chain seq x y z
N MET A 1 0.25 -22.97 24.49
CA MET A 1 -0.72 -22.01 23.94
C MET A 1 -1.53 -22.69 22.83
N SER A 2 -2.81 -22.37 22.68
CA SER A 2 -3.55 -22.88 21.52
C SER A 2 -2.95 -22.31 20.22
N LYS A 3 -3.00 -23.04 19.10
CA LYS A 3 -2.51 -22.56 17.80
C LYS A 3 -3.11 -21.19 17.41
N ILE A 4 -4.34 -20.93 17.82
CA ILE A 4 -5.02 -19.65 17.63
C ILE A 4 -4.34 -18.55 18.44
N GLY A 5 -4.00 -18.82 19.71
CA GLY A 5 -3.30 -17.86 20.56
C GLY A 5 -1.90 -17.49 20.02
N SER A 6 -1.18 -18.48 19.49
CA SER A 6 0.11 -18.23 18.81
C SER A 6 -0.07 -17.38 17.55
N GLY A 7 -1.13 -17.63 16.75
CA GLY A 7 -1.41 -16.85 15.56
C GLY A 7 -1.78 -15.39 15.86
N LEU A 8 -2.56 -15.14 16.91
CA LEU A 8 -2.87 -13.77 17.31
C LEU A 8 -1.62 -13.03 17.82
N LEU A 9 -0.74 -13.73 18.55
CA LEU A 9 0.52 -13.16 19.00
C LEU A 9 1.43 -12.83 17.82
N GLU A 10 1.52 -13.70 16.82
CA GLU A 10 2.27 -13.46 15.60
C GLU A 10 1.74 -12.25 14.83
N GLY A 11 0.41 -12.12 14.69
CA GLY A 11 -0.22 -10.95 14.09
C GLY A 11 0.10 -9.65 14.85
N TRP A 12 0.20 -9.71 16.18
CA TRP A 12 0.64 -8.57 17.00
C TRP A 12 2.10 -8.19 16.72
N TRP A 13 3.00 -9.18 16.60
CA TRP A 13 4.41 -8.92 16.27
C TRP A 13 4.57 -8.33 14.88
N MET A 14 3.83 -8.85 13.88
CA MET A 14 3.81 -8.28 12.53
C MET A 14 3.34 -6.81 12.53
N PHE A 15 2.33 -6.47 13.34
CA PHE A 15 1.91 -5.08 13.52
C PHE A 15 3.02 -4.25 14.18
N PHE A 16 3.65 -4.75 15.23
CA PHE A 16 4.73 -4.06 15.94
C PHE A 16 5.92 -3.76 15.01
N ASP A 17 6.31 -4.71 14.18
CA ASP A 17 7.45 -4.55 13.26
C ASP A 17 7.17 -3.55 12.14
N THR A 18 5.91 -3.35 11.75
CA THR A 18 5.49 -2.40 10.70
C THR A 18 4.97 -1.07 11.23
N PHE A 19 4.80 -0.92 12.54
CA PHE A 19 4.14 0.24 13.16
C PHE A 19 4.81 1.57 12.81
N TRP A 20 6.14 1.66 12.90
CA TRP A 20 6.87 2.88 12.57
C TRP A 20 6.68 3.30 11.10
N ALA A 21 6.67 2.33 10.18
CA ALA A 21 6.48 2.59 8.75
C ALA A 21 5.04 3.06 8.44
N LEU A 22 4.04 2.51 9.15
CA LEU A 22 2.65 2.97 9.07
C LEU A 22 2.52 4.43 9.51
N VAL A 23 3.09 4.78 10.68
CA VAL A 23 3.03 6.15 11.20
C VAL A 23 3.74 7.13 10.27
N LEU A 24 4.93 6.77 9.78
CA LEU A 24 5.70 7.59 8.83
C LEU A 24 4.91 7.80 7.54
N GLY A 25 4.40 6.73 6.93
CA GLY A 25 3.70 6.79 5.66
C GLY A 25 2.39 7.59 5.74
N PHE A 26 1.57 7.39 6.76
CA PHE A 26 0.34 8.18 6.94
C PHE A 26 0.62 9.64 7.29
N THR A 27 1.69 9.93 8.05
CA THR A 27 2.11 11.31 8.32
C THR A 27 2.58 11.99 7.04
N LEU A 28 3.37 11.31 6.21
CA LEU A 28 3.80 11.82 4.92
C LEU A 28 2.62 12.02 3.95
N SER A 29 1.66 11.09 3.94
CA SER A 29 0.39 11.24 3.21
C SER A 29 -0.34 12.51 3.61
N GLY A 30 -0.50 12.74 4.91
CA GLY A 30 -1.16 13.95 5.44
C GLY A 30 -0.42 15.24 5.07
N LEU A 31 0.92 15.23 5.11
CA LEU A 31 1.74 16.38 4.68
C LEU A 31 1.57 16.66 3.17
N ILE A 32 1.58 15.64 2.33
CA ILE A 32 1.35 15.79 0.88
C ILE A 32 -0.04 16.37 0.64
N GLN A 33 -1.06 15.83 1.30
CA GLN A 33 -2.43 16.31 1.15
C GLN A 33 -2.60 17.77 1.61
N ALA A 34 -1.88 18.21 2.65
CA ALA A 34 -1.97 19.57 3.13
C ALA A 34 -1.15 20.56 2.28
N PHE A 35 0.12 20.26 2.02
CA PHE A 35 1.07 21.26 1.52
C PHE A 35 1.37 21.19 0.02
N VAL A 36 1.12 20.06 -0.64
CA VAL A 36 1.40 19.96 -2.08
C VAL A 36 0.21 20.45 -2.88
N SER A 37 0.43 21.53 -3.64
CA SER A 37 -0.61 22.07 -4.52
C SER A 37 -0.85 21.14 -5.71
N ARG A 38 -2.11 21.07 -6.19
CA ARG A 38 -2.49 20.30 -7.38
C ARG A 38 -1.71 20.70 -8.62
N LYS A 39 -1.47 22.00 -8.81
CA LYS A 39 -0.67 22.52 -9.94
C LYS A 39 0.72 21.89 -9.97
N ARG A 40 1.43 21.91 -8.82
CA ARG A 40 2.78 21.36 -8.71
C ARG A 40 2.79 19.84 -8.89
N MET A 41 1.75 19.15 -8.40
CA MET A 41 1.61 17.71 -8.59
C MET A 41 1.39 17.36 -10.08
N ARG A 42 0.50 18.07 -10.76
CA ARG A 42 0.29 17.91 -12.22
C ARG A 42 1.55 18.19 -13.04
N GLU A 43 2.35 19.19 -12.67
CA GLU A 43 3.63 19.49 -13.34
C GLU A 43 4.69 18.41 -13.15
N LEU A 44 4.71 17.74 -12.00
CA LEU A 44 5.71 16.72 -11.68
C LEU A 44 5.30 15.32 -12.10
N LEU A 45 4.04 14.93 -11.88
CA LEU A 45 3.50 13.59 -12.03
C LEU A 45 2.17 13.52 -12.79
N GLY A 46 1.81 14.57 -13.56
CA GLY A 46 0.51 14.69 -14.21
C GLY A 46 0.39 13.94 -15.55
N ASP A 47 1.43 13.26 -16.00
CA ASP A 47 1.41 12.43 -17.21
C ASP A 47 2.12 11.10 -16.98
N HIS A 48 2.00 10.17 -17.93
CA HIS A 48 2.65 8.85 -17.91
C HIS A 48 3.86 8.76 -18.85
N LYS A 49 4.51 9.89 -19.15
CA LYS A 49 5.75 9.89 -19.96
C LYS A 49 6.89 9.21 -19.20
N PRO A 50 7.92 8.69 -19.91
CA PRO A 50 9.05 8.00 -19.26
C PRO A 50 9.74 8.82 -18.18
N ARG A 51 9.82 10.13 -18.32
CA ARG A 51 10.40 11.04 -17.33
C ARG A 51 9.57 11.11 -16.05
N THR A 52 8.25 11.13 -16.19
CA THR A 52 7.30 11.15 -15.06
C THR A 52 7.31 9.82 -14.33
N ILE A 53 7.35 8.70 -15.08
CA ILE A 53 7.47 7.36 -14.53
C ILE A 53 8.78 7.21 -13.75
N ALA A 54 9.91 7.68 -14.30
CA ALA A 54 11.19 7.65 -13.59
C ALA A 54 11.16 8.49 -12.31
N ARG A 55 10.50 9.67 -12.32
CA ARG A 55 10.32 10.49 -11.10
C ARG A 55 9.43 9.81 -10.07
N ALA A 56 8.30 9.23 -10.51
CA ALA A 56 7.40 8.49 -9.62
C ALA A 56 8.12 7.31 -8.97
N SER A 57 8.90 6.55 -9.74
CA SER A 57 9.72 5.45 -9.22
C SER A 57 10.75 5.93 -8.20
N LEU A 58 11.51 6.98 -8.52
CA LEU A 58 12.51 7.53 -7.61
C LEU A 58 11.89 8.05 -6.31
N PHE A 59 10.77 8.78 -6.40
CA PHE A 59 10.05 9.25 -5.22
C PHE A 59 9.50 8.08 -4.39
N GLY A 60 9.01 7.03 -5.04
CA GLY A 60 8.62 5.79 -4.39
C GLY A 60 9.79 5.17 -3.63
N MET A 61 10.90 4.88 -4.29
CA MET A 61 12.10 4.27 -3.69
C MET A 61 12.60 5.03 -2.45
N VAL A 62 12.58 6.36 -2.51
CA VAL A 62 12.99 7.23 -1.37
C VAL A 62 11.96 7.24 -0.25
N SER A 63 10.67 7.09 -0.58
CA SER A 63 9.58 7.10 0.39
C SER A 63 9.62 5.92 1.36
N SER A 64 10.15 4.77 0.95
CA SER A 64 10.27 3.52 1.74
C SER A 64 9.09 3.30 2.68
N SER A 65 7.95 2.90 2.12
CA SER A 65 6.70 2.78 2.86
C SER A 65 6.20 1.35 2.85
N CYS A 66 5.50 0.93 3.92
CA CYS A 66 4.75 -0.33 3.87
C CYS A 66 3.59 -0.25 2.85
N SER A 67 3.13 -1.37 2.34
CA SER A 67 2.11 -1.46 1.28
C SER A 67 0.81 -0.71 1.61
N TYR A 68 0.40 -0.68 2.87
CA TYR A 68 -0.77 0.08 3.34
C TYR A 68 -0.54 1.59 3.23
N ALA A 69 0.60 2.07 3.74
CA ALA A 69 0.97 3.48 3.67
C ALA A 69 1.22 3.92 2.22
N ALA A 70 1.87 3.08 1.41
CA ALA A 70 2.09 3.32 -0.01
C ALA A 70 0.77 3.49 -0.77
N SER A 71 -0.26 2.69 -0.43
CA SER A 71 -1.59 2.81 -1.04
C SER A 71 -2.28 4.13 -0.69
N ALA A 72 -2.15 4.60 0.55
CA ALA A 72 -2.68 5.89 0.99
C ALA A 72 -1.93 7.06 0.32
N LEU A 73 -0.60 6.96 0.21
CA LEU A 73 0.22 7.93 -0.51
C LEU A 73 -0.16 8.00 -1.99
N ALA A 74 -0.27 6.85 -2.68
CA ALA A 74 -0.66 6.80 -4.08
C ALA A 74 -2.05 7.41 -4.32
N LYS A 75 -3.03 7.11 -3.44
CA LYS A 75 -4.33 7.79 -3.46
C LYS A 75 -4.19 9.30 -3.33
N SER A 76 -3.36 9.76 -2.38
CA SER A 76 -3.15 11.19 -2.12
C SER A 76 -2.49 11.90 -3.30
N LEU A 77 -1.50 11.28 -3.94
CA LEU A 77 -0.87 11.78 -5.15
C LEU A 77 -1.89 11.91 -6.29
N PHE A 78 -2.68 10.86 -6.53
CA PHE A 78 -3.74 10.86 -7.54
C PHE A 78 -4.80 11.93 -7.25
N ALA A 79 -5.28 12.03 -6.02
CA ALA A 79 -6.23 13.06 -5.59
C ALA A 79 -5.69 14.50 -5.75
N ARG A 80 -4.36 14.67 -5.73
CA ARG A 80 -3.70 15.95 -6.01
C ARG A 80 -3.35 16.16 -7.48
N GLY A 81 -3.82 15.29 -8.38
CA GLY A 81 -3.72 15.44 -9.83
C GLY A 81 -2.49 14.80 -10.47
N ALA A 82 -1.83 13.86 -9.77
CA ALA A 82 -0.88 12.95 -10.42
C ALA A 82 -1.62 12.01 -11.38
N ASP A 83 -0.93 11.57 -12.44
CA ASP A 83 -1.43 10.52 -13.31
C ASP A 83 -1.65 9.21 -12.54
N PHE A 84 -2.72 8.47 -12.87
CA PHE A 84 -3.06 7.23 -12.18
C PHE A 84 -1.95 6.18 -12.32
N THR A 85 -1.38 6.02 -13.52
CA THR A 85 -0.29 5.08 -13.77
C THR A 85 0.96 5.47 -12.98
N ALA A 86 1.31 6.75 -12.95
CA ALA A 86 2.43 7.25 -12.16
C ALA A 86 2.22 7.03 -10.66
N SER A 87 1.00 7.19 -10.16
CA SER A 87 0.65 6.93 -8.75
C SER A 87 0.76 5.45 -8.40
N MET A 88 0.36 4.53 -9.29
CA MET A 88 0.50 3.09 -9.08
C MET A 88 1.97 2.64 -9.14
N ILE A 89 2.76 3.24 -10.03
CA ILE A 89 4.21 2.99 -10.11
C ILE A 89 4.93 3.51 -8.87
N PHE A 90 4.57 4.70 -8.37
CA PHE A 90 5.06 5.20 -7.08
C PHE A 90 4.77 4.20 -5.95
N MET A 91 3.53 3.69 -5.88
CA MET A 91 3.13 2.72 -4.87
C MET A 91 3.98 1.46 -4.91
N PHE A 92 4.18 0.88 -6.11
CA PHE A 92 5.04 -0.28 -6.30
C PHE A 92 6.49 0.01 -5.90
N ALA A 93 7.06 1.10 -6.38
CA ALA A 93 8.46 1.44 -6.11
C ALA A 93 8.73 1.71 -4.63
N SER A 94 7.73 2.24 -3.89
CA SER A 94 7.86 2.54 -2.46
C SER A 94 7.79 1.33 -1.55
N THR A 95 7.38 0.18 -2.07
CA THR A 95 7.32 -1.08 -1.31
C THR A 95 8.38 -2.08 -1.75
N ASN A 96 8.61 -2.21 -3.07
CA ASN A 96 9.43 -3.27 -3.63
C ASN A 96 10.82 -2.81 -4.12
N LEU A 97 11.04 -1.54 -4.41
CA LEU A 97 12.33 -1.06 -4.90
C LEU A 97 13.12 -0.28 -3.85
N VAL A 98 12.89 -0.57 -2.59
CA VAL A 98 13.59 0.09 -1.47
C VAL A 98 14.87 -0.66 -1.10
N ILE A 99 15.93 0.10 -0.80
CA ILE A 99 17.24 -0.47 -0.46
C ILE A 99 17.15 -1.39 0.76
N GLU A 100 16.30 -1.05 1.72
CA GLU A 100 16.08 -1.82 2.95
C GLU A 100 15.58 -3.24 2.62
N LEU A 101 14.56 -3.39 1.77
CA LEU A 101 14.06 -4.69 1.35
C LEU A 101 15.12 -5.48 0.59
N GLY A 102 15.85 -4.84 -0.33
CA GLY A 102 16.95 -5.46 -1.06
C GLY A 102 18.03 -6.01 -0.13
N LEU A 103 18.38 -5.29 0.94
CA LEU A 103 19.34 -5.77 1.96
C LEU A 103 18.78 -6.96 2.75
N VAL A 104 17.51 -6.93 3.14
CA VAL A 104 16.85 -8.03 3.84
C VAL A 104 16.82 -9.29 2.96
N ILE A 105 16.46 -9.15 1.68
CA ILE A 105 16.50 -10.24 0.71
C ILE A 105 17.92 -10.80 0.56
N TRP A 106 18.91 -9.92 0.42
CA TRP A 106 20.32 -10.36 0.31
C TRP A 106 20.77 -11.20 1.49
N ILE A 107 20.50 -10.73 2.69
CA ILE A 107 20.92 -11.41 3.93
C ILE A 107 20.18 -12.74 4.13
N LEU A 108 18.89 -12.78 3.85
CA LEU A 108 18.03 -13.94 4.17
C LEU A 108 17.99 -14.98 3.06
N ILE A 109 17.93 -14.57 1.79
CA ILE A 109 17.74 -15.50 0.67
C ILE A 109 18.96 -15.53 -0.27
N GLY A 110 19.68 -14.43 -0.37
CA GLY A 110 20.88 -14.34 -1.17
C GLY A 110 20.89 -13.19 -2.18
N TRP A 111 22.10 -12.84 -2.66
CA TRP A 111 22.31 -11.69 -3.53
C TRP A 111 21.59 -11.82 -4.89
N GLN A 112 21.41 -13.05 -5.39
CA GLN A 112 20.73 -13.29 -6.67
C GLN A 112 19.28 -12.82 -6.61
N PHE A 113 18.59 -13.08 -5.50
CA PHE A 113 17.23 -12.63 -5.27
C PHE A 113 17.15 -11.11 -5.07
N ALA A 114 18.11 -10.53 -4.35
CA ALA A 114 18.20 -9.07 -4.22
C ALA A 114 18.47 -8.38 -5.56
N ALA A 115 19.36 -8.93 -6.40
CA ALA A 115 19.57 -8.42 -7.75
C ALA A 115 18.32 -8.59 -8.62
N ALA A 116 17.63 -9.73 -8.52
CA ALA A 116 16.39 -9.99 -9.24
C ALA A 116 15.24 -9.09 -8.80
N GLU A 117 15.20 -8.66 -7.54
CA GLU A 117 14.25 -7.68 -7.02
C GLU A 117 14.38 -6.34 -7.78
N PHE A 118 15.58 -5.80 -7.90
CA PHE A 118 15.80 -4.53 -8.62
C PHE A 118 15.63 -4.67 -10.13
N VAL A 119 16.14 -5.74 -10.74
CA VAL A 119 15.99 -5.99 -12.18
C VAL A 119 14.54 -6.27 -12.53
N GLY A 120 13.90 -7.17 -11.80
CA GLY A 120 12.48 -7.49 -11.97
C GLY A 120 11.57 -6.31 -11.67
N GLY A 121 11.93 -5.48 -10.68
CA GLY A 121 11.23 -4.24 -10.38
C GLY A 121 11.28 -3.23 -11.53
N ALA A 122 12.42 -3.09 -12.20
CA ALA A 122 12.52 -2.27 -13.43
C ALA A 122 11.63 -2.82 -14.56
N VAL A 123 11.61 -4.15 -14.74
CA VAL A 123 10.70 -4.83 -15.67
C VAL A 123 9.24 -4.56 -15.28
N MET A 124 8.90 -4.69 -13.99
CA MET A 124 7.56 -4.45 -13.49
C MET A 124 7.10 -3.01 -13.73
N ILE A 125 7.93 -2.00 -13.44
CA ILE A 125 7.64 -0.59 -13.73
C ILE A 125 7.34 -0.40 -15.21
N THR A 126 8.16 -0.98 -16.08
CA THR A 126 7.98 -0.89 -17.53
C THR A 126 6.66 -1.54 -17.96
N LEU A 127 6.35 -2.71 -17.44
CA LEU A 127 5.08 -3.41 -17.72
C LEU A 127 3.87 -2.63 -17.17
N LEU A 128 3.94 -2.08 -15.96
CA LEU A 128 2.88 -1.24 -15.40
C LEU A 128 2.63 -0.01 -16.26
N ALA A 129 3.70 0.69 -16.68
CA ALA A 129 3.61 1.86 -17.54
C ALA A 129 2.96 1.56 -18.89
N LEU A 130 3.16 0.36 -19.43
CA LEU A 130 2.61 -0.07 -20.71
C LEU A 130 1.20 -0.65 -20.60
N LEU A 131 0.92 -1.43 -19.56
CA LEU A 131 -0.29 -2.23 -19.44
C LEU A 131 -1.42 -1.52 -18.70
N ILE A 132 -1.14 -0.69 -17.68
CA ILE A 132 -2.19 0.06 -16.97
C ILE A 132 -3.01 0.92 -17.95
N PRO A 133 -2.42 1.78 -18.81
CA PRO A 133 -3.21 2.59 -19.73
C PRO A 133 -3.98 1.79 -20.80
N ARG A 134 -3.55 0.55 -21.08
CA ARG A 134 -4.20 -0.34 -22.06
C ARG A 134 -5.32 -1.19 -21.48
N LEU A 135 -5.14 -1.68 -20.27
CA LEU A 135 -6.05 -2.63 -19.63
C LEU A 135 -7.09 -1.96 -18.73
N ILE A 136 -6.78 -0.78 -18.21
CA ILE A 136 -7.71 0.03 -17.42
C ILE A 136 -8.30 1.10 -18.34
N PRO A 137 -9.62 1.08 -18.63
CA PRO A 137 -10.24 2.08 -19.48
C PRO A 137 -10.13 3.48 -18.88
N ALA A 138 -9.72 4.45 -19.69
CA ALA A 138 -9.61 5.86 -19.29
C ALA A 138 -10.91 6.38 -18.64
N ARG A 139 -12.07 5.97 -19.16
CA ARG A 139 -13.39 6.34 -18.60
C ARG A 139 -13.56 6.04 -17.11
N MET A 140 -12.91 4.99 -16.60
CA MET A 140 -12.98 4.66 -15.16
C MET A 140 -12.08 5.55 -14.32
N ILE A 141 -10.95 5.98 -14.88
CA ILE A 141 -10.00 6.90 -14.25
C ILE A 141 -10.57 8.32 -14.33
N ASP A 142 -11.10 8.71 -15.51
CA ASP A 142 -11.67 10.03 -15.75
C ASP A 142 -12.90 10.27 -14.86
N ALA A 143 -13.75 9.25 -14.64
CA ALA A 143 -14.86 9.36 -13.71
C ALA A 143 -14.41 9.71 -12.28
N LEU A 144 -13.30 9.11 -11.81
CA LEU A 144 -12.71 9.47 -10.51
C LEU A 144 -12.05 10.85 -10.53
N SER A 145 -11.45 11.26 -11.64
CA SER A 145 -10.82 12.57 -11.79
C SER A 145 -11.85 13.68 -11.95
N GLN A 146 -12.91 13.46 -12.74
CA GLN A 146 -14.00 14.43 -12.94
C GLN A 146 -14.77 14.68 -11.64
N GLU A 147 -15.02 13.65 -10.87
CA GLU A 147 -15.60 13.76 -9.53
C GLU A 147 -14.74 14.65 -8.62
N GLN A 148 -13.42 14.69 -8.84
CA GLN A 148 -12.47 15.58 -8.15
C GLN A 148 -12.38 16.97 -8.78
N ASP A 149 -12.54 17.11 -10.10
CA ASP A 149 -12.42 18.38 -10.85
C ASP A 149 -13.73 19.19 -10.86
N GLU A 150 -14.92 18.57 -10.89
CA GLU A 150 -16.22 19.25 -10.78
C GLU A 150 -16.37 20.00 -9.44
N VAL A 151 -15.75 19.46 -8.41
CA VAL A 151 -15.64 20.10 -7.11
C VAL A 151 -14.75 21.36 -7.15
N GLU A 152 -13.73 21.38 -8.02
CA GLU A 152 -12.83 22.53 -8.17
C GLU A 152 -13.50 23.71 -8.89
N ILE A 153 -14.36 23.44 -9.85
CA ILE A 153 -15.08 24.49 -10.62
C ILE A 153 -16.11 25.21 -9.77
N SER A 154 -16.78 24.50 -8.84
CA SER A 154 -17.77 25.11 -7.95
C SER A 154 -17.16 26.02 -6.87
N ASN A 155 -15.85 25.94 -6.65
CA ASN A 155 -15.17 26.56 -5.49
C ASN A 155 -14.14 27.65 -5.83
N GLN A 156 -14.05 28.12 -7.09
CA GLN A 156 -13.12 29.19 -7.48
C GLN A 156 -13.41 30.59 -6.87
N MET A 157 -14.33 30.69 -5.89
CA MET A 157 -14.68 31.95 -5.21
C MET A 157 -14.04 32.16 -3.84
N GLY A 158 -13.13 31.29 -3.40
CA GLY A 158 -12.43 31.45 -2.11
C GLY A 158 -10.93 31.57 -2.28
N GLU A 159 -10.27 32.49 -1.61
CA GLU A 159 -8.81 32.49 -1.48
C GLU A 159 -8.33 31.15 -0.91
N PRO A 160 -7.26 30.54 -1.48
CA PRO A 160 -6.74 29.29 -0.94
C PRO A 160 -6.25 29.51 0.49
N ALA A 161 -6.94 28.88 1.44
CA ALA A 161 -6.54 28.93 2.84
C ALA A 161 -5.10 28.40 2.99
N ARG A 162 -4.26 29.10 3.75
CA ARG A 162 -2.90 28.64 4.03
C ARG A 162 -2.96 27.37 4.84
N ALA A 163 -2.54 26.25 4.24
CA ALA A 163 -2.46 24.96 4.92
C ALA A 163 -1.54 25.03 6.13
N THR A 164 -1.95 24.43 7.21
CA THR A 164 -1.22 24.37 8.49
C THR A 164 -0.77 22.93 8.79
N ILE A 165 0.20 22.78 9.68
CA ILE A 165 0.62 21.45 10.18
C ILE A 165 -0.55 20.73 10.88
N ARG A 166 -1.49 21.47 11.47
CA ARG A 166 -2.71 20.90 12.08
C ARG A 166 -3.63 20.29 11.05
N ASP A 167 -3.67 20.83 9.84
CA ASP A 167 -4.43 20.27 8.72
C ASP A 167 -3.80 18.96 8.24
N ALA A 168 -2.46 18.92 8.13
CA ALA A 168 -1.74 17.68 7.85
C ALA A 168 -2.02 16.59 8.90
N ALA A 169 -2.03 16.96 10.20
CA ALA A 169 -2.39 16.05 11.29
C ALA A 169 -3.83 15.53 11.13
N GLY A 170 -4.76 16.38 10.68
CA GLY A 170 -6.15 15.99 10.39
C GLY A 170 -6.23 14.93 9.28
N TYR A 171 -5.51 15.11 8.18
CA TYR A 171 -5.44 14.11 7.09
C TYR A 171 -4.81 12.80 7.59
N THR A 172 -3.71 12.86 8.35
CA THR A 172 -3.06 11.68 8.92
C THR A 172 -4.02 10.85 9.79
N ILE A 173 -4.71 11.51 10.74
CA ILE A 173 -5.67 10.82 11.62
C ILE A 173 -6.87 10.29 10.82
N GLY A 174 -7.31 11.02 9.79
CA GLY A 174 -8.35 10.58 8.87
C GLY A 174 -7.97 9.28 8.16
N ASP A 175 -6.76 9.20 7.59
CA ASP A 175 -6.26 8.00 6.91
C ASP A 175 -6.18 6.79 7.88
N PHE A 176 -5.65 6.99 9.11
CA PHE A 176 -5.67 5.94 10.14
C PHE A 176 -7.09 5.49 10.50
N THR A 177 -8.01 6.43 10.69
CA THR A 177 -9.38 6.10 11.07
C THR A 177 -10.10 5.33 9.99
N MET A 178 -9.86 5.69 8.71
CA MET A 178 -10.46 5.02 7.57
C MET A 178 -9.97 3.60 7.40
N LEU A 179 -8.68 3.33 7.68
CA LEU A 179 -8.04 2.03 7.42
C LEU A 179 -7.96 1.13 8.67
N ARG A 180 -8.38 1.59 9.84
CA ARG A 180 -8.23 0.84 11.12
C ARG A 180 -8.79 -0.58 11.06
N SER A 181 -9.95 -0.77 10.46
CA SER A 181 -10.60 -2.10 10.37
C SER A 181 -9.81 -3.05 9.47
N GLU A 182 -9.36 -2.57 8.33
CA GLU A 182 -8.59 -3.35 7.36
C GLU A 182 -7.22 -3.73 7.93
N LEU A 183 -6.58 -2.80 8.63
CA LEU A 183 -5.30 -3.06 9.30
C LEU A 183 -5.46 -4.15 10.39
N VAL A 184 -6.45 -4.01 11.29
CA VAL A 184 -6.69 -5.00 12.36
C VAL A 184 -7.02 -6.37 11.77
N ILE A 185 -7.96 -6.44 10.82
CA ILE A 185 -8.33 -7.71 10.18
C ILE A 185 -7.12 -8.29 9.44
N GLY A 186 -6.36 -7.47 8.72
CA GLY A 186 -5.18 -7.89 7.97
C GLY A 186 -4.14 -8.56 8.87
N PHE A 187 -3.75 -7.93 9.97
CA PHE A 187 -2.76 -8.50 10.90
C PHE A 187 -3.26 -9.74 11.64
N ILE A 188 -4.55 -9.80 12.00
CA ILE A 188 -5.14 -11.01 12.61
C ILE A 188 -5.08 -12.17 11.61
N VAL A 189 -5.53 -11.95 10.37
CA VAL A 189 -5.54 -13.01 9.34
C VAL A 189 -4.13 -13.44 8.98
N ALA A 190 -3.18 -12.49 8.85
CA ALA A 190 -1.77 -12.78 8.59
C ALA A 190 -1.16 -13.69 9.66
N GLY A 191 -1.32 -13.33 10.94
CA GLY A 191 -0.80 -14.12 12.05
C GLY A 191 -1.44 -15.49 12.18
N LEU A 192 -2.75 -15.62 11.92
CA LEU A 192 -3.42 -16.91 11.87
C LEU A 192 -2.95 -17.77 10.69
N ALA A 193 -2.80 -17.17 9.50
CA ALA A 193 -2.35 -17.88 8.31
C ALA A 193 -0.92 -18.41 8.50
N SER A 194 0.00 -17.62 9.06
CA SER A 194 1.39 -18.03 9.30
C SER A 194 1.52 -19.21 10.25
N THR A 195 0.60 -19.36 11.22
CA THR A 195 0.67 -20.41 12.24
C THR A 195 -0.20 -21.63 11.95
N LEU A 196 -1.31 -21.48 11.21
CA LEU A 196 -2.27 -22.54 10.93
C LEU A 196 -1.97 -23.30 9.64
N VAL A 197 -1.39 -22.61 8.63
CA VAL A 197 -1.10 -23.23 7.32
C VAL A 197 0.32 -23.80 7.33
N PRO A 198 0.49 -25.14 7.29
CA PRO A 198 1.81 -25.73 7.26
C PRO A 198 2.53 -25.46 5.93
N THR A 199 3.85 -25.30 5.97
CA THR A 199 4.67 -25.08 4.77
C THR A 199 4.56 -26.21 3.75
N SER A 200 4.29 -27.44 4.20
CA SER A 200 4.04 -28.59 3.34
C SER A 200 2.81 -28.42 2.43
N PHE A 201 1.80 -27.66 2.87
CA PHE A 201 0.64 -27.35 2.04
C PHE A 201 1.05 -26.49 0.83
N TRP A 202 1.85 -25.46 1.06
CA TRP A 202 2.33 -24.57 0.00
C TRP A 202 3.19 -25.34 -1.01
N ASN A 203 4.08 -26.22 -0.52
CA ASN A 203 4.97 -27.01 -1.35
C ASN A 203 4.22 -28.02 -2.26
N SER A 204 3.02 -28.46 -1.87
CA SER A 204 2.21 -29.35 -2.68
C SER A 204 1.51 -28.66 -3.88
N LEU A 205 1.54 -27.33 -3.92
CA LEU A 205 0.92 -26.54 -4.98
C LEU A 205 1.83 -26.38 -6.21
N PHE A 206 3.14 -26.70 -6.12
CA PHE A 206 4.10 -26.40 -7.16
C PHE A 206 4.34 -27.60 -8.08
N LEU A 207 4.30 -27.36 -9.39
CA LEU A 207 4.81 -28.30 -10.37
C LEU A 207 6.33 -28.15 -10.46
N THR A 208 7.04 -29.23 -10.22
CA THR A 208 8.51 -29.29 -10.32
C THR A 208 8.94 -30.13 -11.51
N GLY A 209 10.04 -29.75 -12.17
CA GLY A 209 10.67 -30.60 -13.19
C GLY A 209 10.10 -30.55 -14.61
N HIS A 210 9.08 -29.69 -14.87
CA HIS A 210 8.44 -29.58 -16.20
C HIS A 210 8.92 -28.36 -17.03
N GLY A 211 10.08 -27.80 -16.72
CA GLY A 211 10.70 -26.71 -17.48
C GLY A 211 9.83 -25.45 -17.57
N LEU A 212 9.49 -25.00 -18.78
CA LEU A 212 8.71 -23.77 -19.00
C LEU A 212 7.31 -23.83 -18.37
N VAL A 213 6.66 -24.98 -18.38
CA VAL A 213 5.32 -25.15 -17.80
C VAL A 213 5.34 -24.92 -16.29
N SER A 214 6.35 -25.49 -15.58
CA SER A 214 6.54 -25.21 -14.15
C SER A 214 6.81 -23.74 -13.88
N SER A 215 7.65 -23.07 -14.71
CA SER A 215 7.92 -21.64 -14.52
C SER A 215 6.65 -20.79 -14.67
N ILE A 216 5.82 -21.06 -15.69
CA ILE A 216 4.57 -20.34 -15.93
C ILE A 216 3.59 -20.58 -14.78
N GLU A 217 3.41 -21.80 -14.35
CA GLU A 217 2.53 -22.15 -13.24
C GLU A 217 3.01 -21.48 -11.94
N ASN A 218 4.28 -21.57 -11.63
CA ASN A 218 4.85 -21.03 -10.39
C ASN A 218 4.78 -19.51 -10.32
N VAL A 219 4.97 -18.76 -11.44
CA VAL A 219 4.83 -17.30 -11.44
C VAL A 219 3.38 -16.85 -11.30
N VAL A 220 2.40 -17.70 -11.60
CA VAL A 220 0.98 -17.40 -11.38
C VAL A 220 0.55 -17.78 -9.97
N ILE A 221 1.05 -18.89 -9.45
CA ILE A 221 0.74 -19.36 -8.08
C ILE A 221 1.44 -18.51 -7.03
N GLY A 222 2.65 -18.00 -7.28
CA GLY A 222 3.35 -17.12 -6.34
C GLY A 222 2.48 -15.96 -5.84
N PRO A 223 1.94 -15.12 -6.72
CA PRO A 223 1.00 -14.07 -6.33
C PRO A 223 -0.28 -14.57 -5.66
N PHE A 224 -0.77 -15.76 -6.02
CA PHE A 224 -1.93 -16.36 -5.35
C PHE A 224 -1.64 -16.69 -3.88
N ILE A 225 -0.45 -17.21 -3.60
CA ILE A 225 -0.02 -17.47 -2.22
C ILE A 225 0.08 -16.15 -1.45
N ALA A 226 0.69 -15.11 -2.01
CA ALA A 226 0.79 -13.81 -1.39
C ALA A 226 -0.58 -13.18 -1.13
N PHE A 227 -1.53 -13.34 -2.07
CA PHE A 227 -2.92 -12.89 -1.91
C PHE A 227 -3.58 -13.48 -0.66
N ILE A 228 -3.31 -14.75 -0.35
CA ILE A 228 -3.91 -15.48 0.79
C ILE A 228 -3.08 -15.32 2.07
N SER A 229 -1.74 -15.21 1.98
CA SER A 229 -0.86 -15.22 3.14
C SER A 229 -0.85 -13.91 3.93
N PHE A 230 -1.31 -12.81 3.35
CA PHE A 230 -1.47 -11.49 3.98
C PHE A 230 -0.20 -10.92 4.62
N VAL A 231 0.97 -11.32 4.19
CA VAL A 231 2.24 -10.91 4.78
C VAL A 231 2.70 -9.58 4.18
N CYS A 232 3.34 -8.73 4.97
CA CYS A 232 3.92 -7.47 4.49
C CYS A 232 5.20 -7.73 3.69
N SER A 233 5.71 -6.72 2.96
CA SER A 233 6.88 -6.84 2.07
C SER A 233 8.09 -7.50 2.75
N VAL A 234 8.45 -7.07 3.96
CA VAL A 234 9.57 -7.64 4.72
C VAL A 234 9.24 -9.06 5.22
N GLY A 235 8.01 -9.27 5.72
CA GLY A 235 7.53 -10.58 6.17
C GLY A 235 7.41 -11.60 5.04
N ASN A 236 7.26 -11.17 3.78
CA ASN A 236 7.26 -12.05 2.62
C ASN A 236 8.63 -12.71 2.39
N VAL A 237 9.75 -12.11 2.83
CA VAL A 237 11.10 -12.61 2.51
C VAL A 237 11.39 -13.98 3.14
N PRO A 238 11.15 -14.23 4.45
CA PRO A 238 11.30 -15.56 5.02
C PRO A 238 10.38 -16.61 4.37
N LEU A 239 9.14 -16.23 4.04
CA LEU A 239 8.21 -17.12 3.37
C LEU A 239 8.66 -17.42 1.94
N ALA A 240 9.17 -16.41 1.20
CA ALA A 240 9.78 -16.59 -0.12
C ALA A 240 10.92 -17.61 -0.07
N GLY A 241 11.78 -17.53 0.96
CA GLY A 241 12.83 -18.51 1.21
C GLY A 241 12.30 -19.92 1.47
N ALA A 242 11.24 -20.05 2.27
CA ALA A 242 10.58 -21.33 2.52
C ALA A 242 9.94 -21.92 1.24
N LEU A 243 9.30 -21.09 0.42
CA LEU A 243 8.72 -21.50 -0.86
C LEU A 243 9.81 -21.93 -1.85
N TRP A 244 10.94 -21.19 -1.92
CA TRP A 244 12.10 -21.55 -2.74
C TRP A 244 12.66 -22.93 -2.35
N ASN A 245 12.84 -23.18 -1.05
CA ASN A 245 13.26 -24.49 -0.53
C ASN A 245 12.20 -25.58 -0.81
N GLY A 246 10.94 -25.19 -0.94
CA GLY A 246 9.82 -26.08 -1.30
C GLY A 246 9.71 -26.40 -2.77
N GLY A 247 10.55 -25.79 -3.64
CA GLY A 247 10.64 -26.12 -5.07
C GLY A 247 9.90 -25.18 -6.02
N ILE A 248 9.42 -24.01 -5.55
CA ILE A 248 8.92 -22.98 -6.47
C ILE A 248 10.04 -22.51 -7.40
N SER A 249 9.73 -22.10 -8.62
CA SER A 249 10.74 -21.58 -9.54
C SER A 249 11.31 -20.22 -9.06
N PHE A 250 12.47 -19.85 -9.58
CA PHE A 250 13.10 -18.55 -9.27
C PHE A 250 12.16 -17.37 -9.58
N GLY A 251 11.54 -17.39 -10.78
CA GLY A 251 10.55 -16.39 -11.17
C GLY A 251 9.28 -16.43 -10.30
N GLY A 252 8.86 -17.62 -9.87
CA GLY A 252 7.76 -17.80 -8.93
C GLY A 252 8.04 -17.14 -7.58
N THR A 253 9.26 -17.27 -7.07
CA THR A 253 9.69 -16.60 -5.84
C THR A 253 9.68 -15.08 -6.00
N ILE A 254 10.19 -14.55 -7.13
CA ILE A 254 10.18 -13.11 -7.40
C ILE A 254 8.76 -12.58 -7.57
N SER A 255 7.90 -13.28 -8.31
CA SER A 255 6.50 -12.86 -8.46
C SER A 255 5.73 -12.89 -7.14
N PHE A 256 6.06 -13.81 -6.22
CA PHE A 256 5.54 -13.84 -4.86
C PHE A 256 5.99 -12.64 -4.03
N ILE A 257 7.29 -12.26 -4.08
CA ILE A 257 7.81 -11.10 -3.36
C ILE A 257 7.10 -9.81 -3.81
N PHE A 258 6.91 -9.61 -5.12
CA PHE A 258 6.20 -8.45 -5.66
C PHE A 258 4.71 -8.39 -5.29
N ALA A 259 4.13 -9.50 -4.86
CA ALA A 259 2.69 -9.63 -4.72
C ALA A 259 2.13 -9.10 -3.38
N ASP A 260 2.93 -8.42 -2.59
CA ASP A 260 2.50 -7.72 -1.36
C ASP A 260 1.39 -6.68 -1.63
N LEU A 261 1.36 -6.09 -2.84
CA LEU A 261 0.37 -5.10 -3.27
C LEU A 261 -1.00 -5.68 -3.65
N ILE A 262 -1.13 -6.98 -3.79
CA ILE A 262 -2.43 -7.63 -4.09
C ILE A 262 -2.97 -8.44 -2.92
N ALA A 263 -2.36 -8.38 -1.74
CA ALA A 263 -2.90 -9.00 -0.54
C ALA A 263 -4.37 -8.60 -0.32
N LEU A 264 -5.21 -9.53 0.11
CA LEU A 264 -6.66 -9.32 0.22
C LEU A 264 -7.06 -8.04 0.99
N PRO A 265 -6.42 -7.67 2.12
CA PRO A 265 -6.73 -6.41 2.80
C PRO A 265 -6.50 -5.18 1.91
N LEU A 266 -5.43 -5.18 1.09
CA LEU A 266 -5.16 -4.09 0.15
C LEU A 266 -6.20 -4.00 -0.96
N VAL A 267 -6.68 -5.13 -1.46
CA VAL A 267 -7.79 -5.16 -2.43
C VAL A 267 -9.06 -4.55 -1.83
N LEU A 268 -9.34 -4.79 -0.55
CA LEU A 268 -10.44 -4.14 0.17
C LEU A 268 -10.22 -2.62 0.31
N ILE A 269 -8.98 -2.18 0.51
CA ILE A 269 -8.60 -0.76 0.52
C ILE A 269 -8.78 -0.13 -0.86
N TYR A 270 -8.31 -0.80 -1.93
CA TYR A 270 -8.55 -0.33 -3.31
C TYR A 270 -10.03 -0.21 -3.63
N ARG A 271 -10.85 -1.15 -3.13
CA ARG A 271 -12.31 -1.06 -3.25
C ARG A 271 -12.87 0.20 -2.59
N LYS A 272 -12.35 0.59 -1.42
CA LYS A 272 -12.74 1.83 -0.73
C LYS A 272 -12.27 3.07 -1.48
N TYR A 273 -11.08 3.04 -2.07
CA TYR A 273 -10.49 4.21 -2.74
C TYR A 273 -11.04 4.45 -4.14
N TYR A 274 -11.21 3.38 -4.90
CA TYR A 274 -11.44 3.44 -6.35
C TYR A 274 -12.73 2.73 -6.79
N GLY A 275 -13.50 2.19 -5.85
CA GLY A 275 -14.69 1.40 -6.14
C GLY A 275 -14.38 -0.04 -6.57
N THR A 276 -15.39 -0.91 -6.47
CA THR A 276 -15.22 -2.38 -6.66
C THR A 276 -14.72 -2.75 -8.06
N LYS A 277 -15.26 -2.11 -9.10
CA LYS A 277 -14.93 -2.45 -10.50
C LYS A 277 -13.46 -2.16 -10.83
N LEU A 278 -12.95 -1.00 -10.40
CA LEU A 278 -11.57 -0.61 -10.66
C LEU A 278 -10.61 -1.39 -9.75
N ALA A 279 -10.97 -1.65 -8.50
CA ALA A 279 -10.16 -2.46 -7.58
C ALA A 279 -9.91 -3.88 -8.12
N ILE A 280 -10.94 -4.56 -8.61
CA ILE A 280 -10.78 -5.90 -9.22
C ILE A 280 -9.88 -5.84 -10.45
N ARG A 281 -10.09 -4.88 -11.35
CA ARG A 281 -9.26 -4.74 -12.56
C ARG A 281 -7.81 -4.42 -12.20
N LEU A 282 -7.58 -3.52 -11.26
CA LEU A 282 -6.24 -3.17 -10.79
C LEU A 282 -5.53 -4.39 -10.20
N THR A 283 -6.22 -5.18 -9.36
CA THR A 283 -5.69 -6.42 -8.80
C THR A 283 -5.30 -7.42 -9.90
N LEU A 284 -6.16 -7.60 -10.92
CA LEU A 284 -5.87 -8.50 -12.03
C LEU A 284 -4.70 -8.01 -12.89
N VAL A 285 -4.60 -6.69 -13.12
CA VAL A 285 -3.46 -6.10 -13.84
C VAL A 285 -2.17 -6.27 -13.05
N PHE A 286 -2.18 -5.99 -11.74
CA PHE A 286 -1.03 -6.24 -10.88
C PHE A 286 -0.62 -7.71 -10.90
N TRP A 287 -1.57 -8.63 -10.74
CA TRP A 287 -1.29 -10.07 -10.79
C TRP A 287 -0.61 -10.48 -12.10
N LEU A 288 -1.18 -10.05 -13.23
CA LEU A 288 -0.61 -10.33 -14.57
C LEU A 288 0.80 -9.76 -14.68
N VAL A 289 1.01 -8.50 -14.28
CA VAL A 289 2.31 -7.82 -14.39
C VAL A 289 3.36 -8.47 -13.50
N MET A 290 3.00 -8.84 -12.27
CA MET A 290 3.88 -9.55 -11.33
C MET A 290 4.30 -10.91 -11.89
N SER A 291 3.35 -11.68 -12.42
CA SER A 291 3.63 -12.97 -13.05
C SER A 291 4.54 -12.83 -14.27
N LEU A 292 4.26 -11.87 -15.15
CA LEU A 292 5.11 -11.60 -16.32
C LEU A 292 6.50 -11.11 -15.93
N SER A 293 6.59 -10.21 -14.93
CA SER A 293 7.87 -9.72 -14.43
C SER A 293 8.70 -10.85 -13.83
N GLY A 294 8.11 -11.72 -13.01
CA GLY A 294 8.77 -12.89 -12.46
C GLY A 294 9.30 -13.82 -13.56
N LEU A 295 8.47 -14.10 -14.57
CA LEU A 295 8.85 -14.95 -15.70
C LEU A 295 10.00 -14.34 -16.51
N ILE A 296 9.92 -13.07 -16.89
CA ILE A 296 10.97 -12.36 -17.62
C ILE A 296 12.27 -12.37 -16.81
N THR A 297 12.20 -12.05 -15.52
CA THR A 297 13.36 -12.03 -14.62
C THR A 297 14.01 -13.42 -14.54
N GLU A 298 13.23 -14.49 -14.42
CA GLU A 298 13.74 -15.86 -14.40
C GLU A 298 14.55 -16.17 -15.67
N TYR A 299 14.02 -15.83 -16.85
CA TYR A 299 14.72 -16.10 -18.12
C TYR A 299 15.93 -15.21 -18.33
N LEU A 300 15.88 -13.95 -17.89
CA LEU A 300 17.06 -13.06 -17.90
C LEU A 300 18.19 -13.65 -17.04
N PHE A 301 17.88 -14.12 -15.84
CA PHE A 301 18.86 -14.71 -14.94
C PHE A 301 19.37 -16.08 -15.43
N LYS A 302 18.53 -16.88 -16.07
CA LYS A 302 18.96 -18.11 -16.75
C LYS A 302 19.94 -17.81 -17.90
N LEU A 303 19.70 -16.76 -18.68
CA LEU A 303 20.54 -16.39 -19.82
C LEU A 303 21.96 -15.98 -19.38
N ILE A 304 22.08 -15.32 -18.23
CA ILE A 304 23.39 -14.90 -17.67
C ILE A 304 23.97 -15.94 -16.68
N ALA A 305 23.37 -17.13 -16.59
CA ALA A 305 23.74 -18.20 -15.65
C ALA A 305 23.83 -17.74 -14.17
N ALA A 306 23.02 -16.74 -13.77
CA ALA A 306 23.00 -16.17 -12.43
C ALA A 306 21.86 -16.70 -11.55
N THR A 307 21.13 -17.75 -11.98
CA THR A 307 20.11 -18.39 -11.14
C THR A 307 20.77 -19.12 -9.97
N PRO A 308 20.25 -18.99 -8.74
CA PRO A 308 20.78 -19.72 -7.59
C PRO A 308 20.62 -21.23 -7.77
N ALA A 309 21.58 -22.03 -7.31
CA ALA A 309 21.44 -23.47 -7.27
C ALA A 309 20.37 -23.88 -6.24
N ALA A 310 19.56 -24.88 -6.57
CA ALA A 310 18.41 -25.36 -5.79
C ALA A 310 18.88 -25.91 -4.44
N ASN A 311 19.67 -25.59 -3.68
CA ASN A 311 20.10 -26.00 -2.31
C ASN A 311 21.20 -25.06 -1.74
N SER A 312 21.38 -23.87 -2.31
CA SER A 312 22.46 -22.96 -1.90
C SER A 312 22.08 -22.06 -0.71
N MET A 313 20.89 -22.24 -0.13
CA MET A 313 20.55 -21.51 1.09
C MET A 313 21.28 -22.10 2.28
N SER A 314 22.17 -21.28 2.87
CA SER A 314 22.60 -21.53 4.24
C SER A 314 21.34 -21.65 5.11
N THR A 315 21.25 -22.76 5.85
CA THR A 315 20.24 -23.03 6.88
C THR A 315 20.32 -21.97 7.97
N MET A 316 19.88 -20.76 7.69
CA MET A 316 19.52 -19.81 8.74
C MET A 316 18.15 -20.24 9.23
N THR A 317 18.20 -21.05 10.27
CA THR A 317 17.08 -21.54 11.04
C THR A 317 16.20 -20.36 11.44
N SER A 318 14.89 -20.47 11.19
CA SER A 318 13.85 -19.55 11.65
C SER A 318 13.86 -19.25 13.16
N ASN A 319 14.70 -19.94 13.91
CA ASN A 319 14.85 -19.80 15.35
C ASN A 319 15.52 -18.50 15.81
N ASN A 320 16.22 -17.76 14.93
CA ASN A 320 16.94 -16.54 15.35
C ASN A 320 16.15 -15.24 15.12
N MET A 321 15.01 -15.28 14.43
CA MET A 321 14.19 -14.07 14.21
C MET A 321 13.12 -13.86 15.30
N SER A 322 12.69 -14.90 16.02
CA SER A 322 11.58 -14.79 16.98
C SER A 322 11.97 -14.44 18.42
N GLU A 323 13.26 -14.39 18.76
CA GLU A 323 13.65 -14.31 20.19
C GLU A 323 13.96 -12.90 20.73
N ASN A 324 14.00 -11.83 19.89
CA ASN A 324 14.40 -10.50 20.37
C ASN A 324 13.48 -9.36 19.92
N HIS A 325 12.15 -9.53 19.93
CA HIS A 325 11.21 -8.44 19.63
C HIS A 325 11.32 -7.25 20.61
N PHE A 326 11.78 -7.45 21.83
CA PHE A 326 11.95 -6.39 22.85
C PHE A 326 13.42 -5.95 23.07
N GLY A 327 14.36 -6.37 22.23
CA GLY A 327 15.73 -5.85 22.29
C GLY A 327 15.78 -4.36 21.88
N LEU A 328 16.81 -3.63 22.31
CA LEU A 328 17.17 -2.31 21.75
C LEU A 328 17.70 -2.49 20.33
N ASN A 329 16.82 -2.83 19.40
CA ASN A 329 17.12 -2.98 17.98
C ASN A 329 16.59 -1.77 17.20
N PHE A 330 16.95 -1.71 15.92
CA PHE A 330 16.56 -0.63 15.00
C PHE A 330 15.02 -0.42 14.97
N THR A 331 14.24 -1.50 14.84
CA THR A 331 12.77 -1.46 14.80
C THR A 331 12.17 -0.89 16.07
N THR A 332 12.63 -1.34 17.24
CA THR A 332 12.15 -0.85 18.55
C THR A 332 12.43 0.65 18.72
N THR A 333 13.62 1.10 18.32
CA THR A 333 14.00 2.52 18.39
C THR A 333 13.10 3.36 17.47
N LEU A 334 12.87 2.91 16.24
CA LEU A 334 11.97 3.60 15.30
C LEU A 334 10.51 3.59 15.79
N ASN A 335 10.05 2.52 16.43
CA ASN A 335 8.71 2.47 17.01
C ASN A 335 8.52 3.50 18.14
N PHE A 336 9.53 3.73 18.98
CA PHE A 336 9.46 4.81 20.00
C PHE A 336 9.39 6.19 19.35
N ILE A 337 10.18 6.44 18.31
CA ILE A 337 10.12 7.70 17.55
C ILE A 337 8.73 7.85 16.90
N ALA A 338 8.23 6.80 16.26
CA ALA A 338 6.92 6.78 15.65
C ALA A 338 5.79 7.05 16.65
N LEU A 339 5.88 6.44 17.84
CA LEU A 339 4.93 6.70 18.92
C LEU A 339 4.94 8.17 19.33
N ALA A 340 6.11 8.77 19.50
CA ALA A 340 6.25 10.19 19.81
C ALA A 340 5.65 11.08 18.71
N VAL A 341 5.89 10.74 17.42
CA VAL A 341 5.29 11.43 16.26
C VAL A 341 3.77 11.28 16.27
N LEU A 342 3.26 10.07 16.52
CA LEU A 342 1.82 9.83 16.56
C LEU A 342 1.14 10.61 17.71
N ILE A 343 1.77 10.67 18.89
CA ILE A 343 1.28 11.48 20.03
C ILE A 343 1.26 12.97 19.64
N LEU A 344 2.31 13.48 18.99
CA LEU A 344 2.36 14.85 18.50
C LEU A 344 1.27 15.12 17.46
N VAL A 345 1.09 14.23 16.48
CA VAL A 345 0.04 14.32 15.46
C VAL A 345 -1.35 14.34 16.12
N PHE A 346 -1.59 13.46 17.08
CA PHE A 346 -2.85 13.41 17.83
C PHE A 346 -3.08 14.68 18.66
N TRP A 347 -2.05 15.20 19.29
CA TRP A 347 -2.12 16.47 20.04
C TRP A 347 -2.43 17.65 19.10
N LEU A 348 -1.76 17.75 17.96
CA LEU A 348 -2.03 18.75 16.92
C LEU A 348 -3.48 18.65 16.40
N TYR A 349 -3.96 17.43 16.18
CA TYR A 349 -5.33 17.15 15.75
C TYR A 349 -6.35 17.60 16.80
N LYS A 350 -6.11 17.29 18.10
CA LYS A 350 -7.02 17.60 19.20
C LYS A 350 -7.02 19.09 19.57
N THR A 351 -5.89 19.76 19.44
CA THR A 351 -5.76 21.22 19.72
C THR A 351 -6.25 22.08 18.55
N ARG A 352 -6.74 21.48 17.50
CA ARG A 352 -7.37 22.15 16.38
C ARG A 352 -8.68 22.79 16.86
N SER A 353 -8.78 24.11 16.73
CA SER A 353 -9.95 24.89 17.17
C SER A 353 -11.17 24.51 16.31
N ARG A 354 -12.35 24.31 16.95
CA ARG A 354 -13.63 24.11 16.22
C ARG A 354 -14.02 25.31 15.35
N THR A 355 -13.42 26.45 15.59
CA THR A 355 -13.61 27.70 14.84
C THR A 355 -12.79 27.82 13.59
N ASP A 356 -11.96 26.81 13.25
CA ASP A 356 -11.17 26.78 12.02
C ASP A 356 -12.00 26.40 10.76
N LEU A 357 -13.32 26.64 10.76
CA LEU A 357 -14.10 26.90 9.54
C LEU A 357 -13.44 28.02 8.68
N ALA A 358 -12.70 28.92 9.34
CA ALA A 358 -11.80 29.87 8.69
C ALA A 358 -10.57 29.23 8.02
N SER A 359 -10.23 27.98 8.33
CA SER A 359 -9.11 27.25 7.73
C SER A 359 -9.47 26.55 6.41
N GLY A 360 -10.72 26.60 5.97
CA GLY A 360 -11.14 25.98 4.71
C GLY A 360 -11.26 24.46 4.73
N PHE A 361 -11.28 23.81 5.91
CA PHE A 361 -11.40 22.36 6.04
C PHE A 361 -12.60 21.94 6.91
N ALA A 362 -13.26 20.84 6.51
CA ALA A 362 -14.34 20.21 7.26
C ALA A 362 -14.04 18.72 7.53
N LYS A 363 -14.74 18.13 8.50
CA LYS A 363 -14.68 16.69 8.78
C LYS A 363 -15.77 15.95 8.00
N ASP A 364 -15.41 14.88 7.32
CA ASP A 364 -16.36 13.90 6.80
C ASP A 364 -16.93 13.10 7.99
N TRP A 365 -18.23 13.19 8.22
CA TRP A 365 -18.90 12.56 9.35
C TRP A 365 -19.06 11.05 9.24
N VAL A 366 -18.89 10.49 8.04
CA VAL A 366 -19.02 9.05 7.80
C VAL A 366 -17.71 8.32 8.06
N CYS A 367 -16.60 8.81 7.50
CA CYS A 367 -15.30 8.14 7.58
C CYS A 367 -14.29 8.86 8.50
N GLY A 368 -14.62 10.05 9.00
CA GLY A 368 -13.74 10.85 9.86
C GLY A 368 -12.62 11.59 9.13
N MET A 369 -12.53 11.46 7.80
CA MET A 369 -11.51 12.10 6.99
C MET A 369 -11.68 13.61 6.96
N GLN A 370 -10.57 14.33 6.86
CA GLN A 370 -10.59 15.77 6.65
C GLN A 370 -10.80 16.07 5.17
N VAL A 371 -11.71 17.00 4.89
CA VAL A 371 -12.11 17.44 3.55
C VAL A 371 -11.84 18.93 3.43
N GLU A 372 -11.15 19.35 2.40
CA GLU A 372 -11.00 20.75 2.08
C GLU A 372 -12.36 21.29 1.60
N ILE A 373 -12.95 22.28 2.33
CA ILE A 373 -14.29 22.80 2.04
C ILE A 373 -14.38 23.33 0.62
N ALA A 374 -13.32 24.00 0.17
CA ALA A 374 -13.22 24.56 -1.19
C ALA A 374 -13.16 23.46 -2.27
N ASN A 375 -12.72 22.25 -1.94
CA ASN A 375 -12.53 21.15 -2.87
C ASN A 375 -13.22 19.85 -2.40
N ALA A 376 -14.34 19.97 -1.65
CA ALA A 376 -15.06 18.82 -1.14
C ALA A 376 -15.69 18.01 -2.30
N PRO A 377 -15.34 16.72 -2.48
CA PRO A 377 -15.86 15.88 -3.57
C PRO A 377 -17.37 15.72 -3.55
N ALA A 378 -18.00 15.78 -2.39
CA ALA A 378 -19.44 15.75 -2.25
C ALA A 378 -19.91 16.61 -1.08
N THR A 379 -21.12 17.17 -1.21
CA THR A 379 -21.73 17.98 -0.16
C THR A 379 -23.21 17.63 -0.01
N TYR A 380 -23.72 17.72 1.22
CA TYR A 380 -25.12 17.45 1.51
C TYR A 380 -25.68 18.52 2.48
N MET A 381 -26.90 18.99 2.22
CA MET A 381 -27.60 19.91 3.10
C MET A 381 -28.49 19.13 4.04
N TYR A 382 -28.30 19.27 5.35
CA TYR A 382 -29.15 18.65 6.36
C TYR A 382 -29.44 19.65 7.49
N GLU A 383 -30.72 19.82 7.82
CA GLU A 383 -31.20 20.78 8.85
C GLU A 383 -30.67 22.22 8.69
N GLY A 384 -30.42 22.66 7.45
CA GLY A 384 -29.93 23.99 7.12
C GLY A 384 -28.40 24.15 7.21
N GLU A 385 -27.68 23.11 7.60
CA GLU A 385 -26.22 23.07 7.61
C GLU A 385 -25.67 22.31 6.41
N LYS A 386 -24.52 22.75 5.88
CA LYS A 386 -23.83 22.12 4.75
C LYS A 386 -22.72 21.20 5.26
N TYR A 387 -22.85 19.92 4.96
CA TYR A 387 -21.88 18.88 5.31
C TYR A 387 -21.01 18.55 4.10
N TYR A 388 -19.75 18.22 4.35
CA TYR A 388 -18.73 17.99 3.33
C TYR A 388 -18.17 16.58 3.46
N PHE A 389 -17.99 15.87 2.32
CA PHE A 389 -17.62 14.47 2.27
C PHE A 389 -16.43 14.26 1.33
N CYS A 390 -15.57 13.33 1.69
CA CYS A 390 -14.37 13.00 0.93
C CYS A 390 -14.67 12.23 -0.37
N MET A 391 -15.91 11.71 -0.50
CA MET A 391 -16.40 10.99 -1.68
C MET A 391 -17.92 10.91 -1.67
N PRO A 392 -18.59 10.72 -2.85
CA PRO A 392 -20.05 10.57 -2.95
C PRO A 392 -20.60 9.41 -2.13
N GLY A 393 -19.90 8.29 -2.05
CA GLY A 393 -20.32 7.15 -1.24
C GLY A 393 -20.45 7.47 0.26
N CYS A 394 -19.62 8.38 0.80
CA CYS A 394 -19.81 8.90 2.16
C CYS A 394 -21.03 9.80 2.24
N MET A 395 -21.25 10.66 1.26
CA MET A 395 -22.44 11.52 1.20
C MET A 395 -23.72 10.68 1.14
N GLU A 396 -23.80 9.67 0.27
CA GLU A 396 -24.95 8.76 0.16
C GLU A 396 -25.21 8.01 1.46
N SER A 397 -24.14 7.53 2.11
CA SER A 397 -24.26 6.86 3.42
C SER A 397 -24.78 7.81 4.48
N PHE A 398 -24.32 9.06 4.50
CA PHE A 398 -24.82 10.10 5.39
C PHE A 398 -26.30 10.47 5.07
N ALA A 399 -26.63 10.65 3.80
CA ALA A 399 -27.97 10.99 3.36
C ALA A 399 -29.01 9.92 3.73
N THR A 400 -28.59 8.64 3.80
CA THR A 400 -29.46 7.52 4.20
C THR A 400 -29.86 7.58 5.69
N ASP A 401 -28.94 7.95 6.59
CA ASP A 401 -29.18 8.07 8.03
C ASP A 401 -28.27 9.12 8.68
N PRO A 402 -28.56 10.43 8.52
CA PRO A 402 -27.74 11.49 9.08
C PRO A 402 -27.58 11.44 10.61
N LYS A 403 -28.67 11.05 11.32
CA LYS A 403 -28.67 11.02 12.79
C LYS A 403 -27.68 10.02 13.36
N LYS A 404 -27.48 8.89 12.70
CA LYS A 404 -26.51 7.87 13.08
C LYS A 404 -25.08 8.43 13.15
N TYR A 405 -24.70 9.28 12.20
CA TYR A 405 -23.35 9.82 12.09
C TYR A 405 -23.14 11.06 12.95
N LEU A 406 -24.21 11.83 13.20
CA LEU A 406 -24.16 12.98 14.08
C LEU A 406 -24.24 12.62 15.58
N ALA A 407 -24.95 11.53 15.92
CA ALA A 407 -25.08 11.05 17.31
C ALA A 407 -23.80 10.38 17.85
N ALA A 408 -22.87 9.96 16.99
CA ALA A 408 -21.61 9.33 17.40
C ALA A 408 -20.59 10.31 18.04
N VAL A 409 -20.98 11.53 18.38
CA VAL A 409 -20.13 12.62 18.95
C VAL A 409 -20.56 13.02 20.35
N LEU A 410 -21.61 12.42 20.90
CA LEU A 410 -21.97 12.49 22.32
C LEU A 410 -21.40 11.26 23.03
#